data_adc7d70cb8950ea64f4f3215eab86aee
#
_entry.id   adc7d70cb8950ea64f4f3215eab86aee
#
_cell.length_a   1.000
_cell.length_b   1.000
_cell.length_c   1.000
_cell.angle_alpha   90.00
_cell.angle_beta   90.00
_cell.angle_gamma   90.00
#
_symmetry.space_group_name_H-M   'P 1'
#
loop_
_entity.id
_entity.type
_entity.pdbx_description
1 polymer ?
#
loop_
_entity_poly.entity_id
_entity_poly.type
_entity_poly.pdbx_seq_one_letter_code
_entity_poly.pdbx_strand_id
1 'polypeptide(L)'
;SVQQLMSFVHNCQSRLSILLWHENHDYWLTLWAVVMHTQSHQVPHIHPSVWLSGVYYVEVPEVVLAGDSNGGWIEFGSRPSHFHARSEPLVEFIQPEEGLLLLFPSYFYHRTIAHEADQRRISMAFDVVSA
;
A
#
# COMPACT_ATOMS: atom_id res chain seq x y z
N SER A 1 -1.81 5.20 -20.69
CA SER A 1 -0.61 5.91 -20.23
C SER A 1 -0.74 6.24 -18.75
N VAL A 2 0.38 6.51 -18.08
CA VAL A 2 0.40 6.93 -16.66
C VAL A 2 -0.50 8.16 -16.44
N GLN A 3 -0.59 9.07 -17.40
CA GLN A 3 -1.47 10.23 -17.34
C GLN A 3 -2.97 9.88 -17.36
N GLN A 4 -3.37 8.84 -18.08
CA GLN A 4 -4.75 8.35 -18.06
C GLN A 4 -5.09 7.68 -16.72
N LEU A 5 -4.13 6.95 -16.16
CA LEU A 5 -4.24 6.40 -14.80
C LEU A 5 -4.36 7.53 -13.76
N MET A 6 -3.56 8.59 -13.89
CA MET A 6 -3.58 9.74 -13.00
C MET A 6 -4.90 10.52 -13.05
N SER A 7 -5.50 10.66 -14.22
CA SER A 7 -6.83 11.28 -14.39
C SER A 7 -7.94 10.46 -13.72
N PHE A 8 -7.79 9.14 -13.72
CA PHE A 8 -8.72 8.22 -13.07
C PHE A 8 -8.60 8.26 -11.54
N VAL A 9 -7.39 8.37 -11.02
CA VAL A 9 -7.09 8.43 -9.58
C VAL A 9 -7.67 9.68 -8.91
N HIS A 10 -7.88 10.76 -9.67
CA HIS A 10 -8.34 12.05 -9.11
C HIS A 10 -9.78 12.02 -8.56
N ASN A 11 -10.57 10.99 -8.88
CA ASN A 11 -12.02 10.99 -8.63
C ASN A 11 -12.60 9.78 -7.92
N CYS A 12 -11.84 8.74 -7.58
CA CYS A 12 -12.49 7.54 -7.05
C CYS A 12 -11.58 6.59 -6.26
N GLN A 13 -12.08 6.09 -5.16
CA GLN A 13 -11.70 4.79 -4.61
C GLN A 13 -12.30 3.69 -5.51
N SER A 14 -11.91 3.61 -6.76
CA SER A 14 -12.43 2.62 -7.68
C SER A 14 -11.46 1.45 -7.79
N ARG A 15 -11.98 0.26 -7.60
CA ARG A 15 -11.25 -0.98 -7.90
C ARG A 15 -11.30 -1.25 -9.39
N LEU A 16 -10.14 -1.45 -9.99
CA LEU A 16 -9.99 -1.92 -11.36
C LEU A 16 -9.38 -3.32 -11.33
N SER A 17 -10.04 -4.27 -11.96
CA SER A 17 -9.48 -5.62 -12.14
C SER A 17 -8.94 -5.75 -13.56
N ILE A 18 -7.68 -6.08 -13.69
CA ILE A 18 -7.00 -6.29 -14.97
C ILE A 18 -6.57 -7.75 -15.06
N LEU A 19 -7.03 -8.44 -16.08
CA LEU A 19 -6.53 -9.78 -16.40
C LEU A 19 -5.14 -9.66 -17.05
N LEU A 20 -4.14 -10.26 -16.43
CA LEU A 20 -2.82 -10.43 -17.00
C LEU A 20 -2.66 -11.88 -17.45
N TRP A 21 -2.45 -12.06 -18.75
CA TRP A 21 -2.22 -13.37 -19.34
C TRP A 21 -0.71 -13.66 -19.41
N HIS A 22 -0.28 -14.79 -18.88
CA HIS A 22 1.09 -15.30 -19.02
C HIS A 22 1.03 -16.75 -19.54
N GLU A 23 2.00 -17.14 -20.33
CA GLU A 23 1.99 -18.41 -21.12
C GLU A 23 1.67 -19.69 -20.33
N ASN A 24 1.79 -19.69 -19.00
CA ASN A 24 1.56 -20.88 -18.18
C ASN A 24 0.64 -20.68 -16.97
N HIS A 25 0.23 -19.44 -16.66
CA HIS A 25 -0.60 -19.15 -15.49
C HIS A 25 -1.47 -17.91 -15.73
N ASP A 26 -2.72 -18.02 -15.39
CA ASP A 26 -3.65 -16.89 -15.41
C ASP A 26 -3.60 -16.17 -14.05
N TYR A 27 -3.42 -14.86 -14.10
CA TYR A 27 -3.45 -14.00 -12.92
C TYR A 27 -4.49 -12.90 -13.10
N TRP A 28 -5.15 -12.58 -12.01
CA TRP A 28 -5.95 -11.36 -11.92
C TRP A 28 -5.20 -10.33 -11.11
N LEU A 29 -5.13 -9.12 -11.63
CA LEU A 29 -4.64 -7.97 -10.89
C LEU A 29 -5.84 -7.13 -10.46
N THR A 30 -6.06 -7.02 -9.15
CA THR A 30 -7.01 -6.07 -8.60
C THR A 30 -6.23 -4.83 -8.18
N LEU A 31 -6.61 -3.67 -8.71
CA LEU A 31 -5.90 -2.41 -8.51
C LEU A 31 -6.86 -1.36 -7.92
N TRP A 32 -6.36 -0.57 -6.97
CA TRP A 32 -7.11 0.58 -6.44
C TRP A 32 -6.19 1.72 -6.03
N ALA A 33 -6.71 2.94 -6.12
CA ALA A 33 -6.02 4.12 -5.66
C ALA A 33 -6.27 4.35 -4.17
N VAL A 34 -5.23 4.74 -3.46
CA VAL A 34 -5.30 5.17 -2.06
C VAL A 34 -4.82 6.60 -1.99
N VAL A 35 -5.75 7.52 -1.70
CA VAL A 35 -5.48 8.93 -1.50
C VAL A 35 -5.58 9.24 -0.02
N MET A 36 -4.48 9.64 0.57
CA MET A 36 -4.39 9.97 1.99
C MET A 36 -4.09 11.44 2.17
N HIS A 37 -4.83 12.06 3.07
CA HIS A 37 -4.61 13.43 3.56
C HIS A 37 -4.03 13.39 4.98
N THR A 38 -3.87 14.56 5.57
CA THR A 38 -3.40 14.75 6.95
C THR A 38 -4.06 13.75 7.92
N GLN A 39 -3.25 13.09 8.74
CA GLN A 39 -3.65 12.12 9.76
C GLN A 39 -4.37 10.87 9.25
N SER A 40 -4.54 10.71 7.96
CA SER A 40 -5.05 9.46 7.41
C SER A 40 -4.04 8.33 7.67
N HIS A 41 -4.54 7.20 8.09
CA HIS A 41 -3.74 6.01 8.36
C HIS A 41 -4.54 4.75 8.05
N GLN A 42 -3.83 3.64 7.94
CA GLN A 42 -4.44 2.32 7.87
C GLN A 42 -4.04 1.52 9.11
N VAL A 43 -4.98 0.78 9.67
CA VAL A 43 -4.69 -0.15 10.75
C VAL A 43 -3.93 -1.38 10.23
N PRO A 44 -3.18 -2.11 11.07
CA PRO A 44 -2.54 -3.34 10.66
C PRO A 44 -3.55 -4.33 10.08
N HIS A 45 -3.32 -4.76 8.84
CA HIS A 45 -4.20 -5.67 8.11
C HIS A 45 -3.42 -6.59 7.18
N ILE A 46 -4.09 -7.61 6.68
CA ILE A 46 -3.62 -8.55 5.66
C ILE A 46 -4.64 -8.65 4.53
N HIS A 47 -4.27 -9.29 3.42
CA HIS A 47 -5.15 -9.58 2.29
C HIS A 47 -5.34 -11.10 2.17
N PRO A 48 -6.28 -11.72 2.93
CA PRO A 48 -6.31 -13.17 3.13
C PRO A 48 -6.70 -13.99 1.89
N SER A 49 -7.30 -13.36 0.89
CA SER A 49 -7.84 -14.06 -0.30
C SER A 49 -6.94 -13.96 -1.53
N VAL A 50 -5.72 -13.46 -1.36
CA VAL A 50 -4.80 -13.21 -2.47
C VAL A 50 -3.42 -13.76 -2.16
N TRP A 51 -2.61 -13.88 -3.17
CA TRP A 51 -1.28 -14.47 -3.04
C TRP A 51 -0.20 -13.43 -2.75
N LEU A 52 -0.21 -12.35 -3.52
CA LEU A 52 0.77 -11.28 -3.45
C LEU A 52 0.04 -9.95 -3.42
N SER A 53 0.55 -9.03 -2.63
CA SER A 53 0.08 -7.65 -2.58
C SER A 53 1.21 -6.71 -2.96
N GLY A 54 0.85 -5.52 -3.39
CA GLY A 54 1.84 -4.51 -3.71
C GLY A 54 1.29 -3.09 -3.60
N VAL A 55 2.22 -2.17 -3.57
CA VAL A 55 1.93 -0.74 -3.60
C VAL A 55 2.94 -0.02 -4.49
N TYR A 56 2.44 0.88 -5.32
CA TYR A 56 3.23 1.79 -6.13
C TYR A 56 2.95 3.23 -5.67
N TYR A 57 3.98 3.99 -5.35
CA TYR A 57 3.85 5.35 -4.87
C TYR A 57 3.88 6.34 -6.03
N VAL A 58 2.78 7.08 -6.20
CA VAL A 58 2.57 8.04 -7.28
C VAL A 58 2.97 9.44 -6.86
N GLU A 59 2.57 9.85 -5.64
CA GLU A 59 2.84 11.17 -5.07
C GLU A 59 3.16 11.01 -3.59
N VAL A 60 4.30 11.51 -3.17
CA VAL A 60 4.75 11.43 -1.77
C VAL A 60 5.06 12.83 -1.26
N PRO A 61 4.43 13.29 -0.17
CA PRO A 61 4.70 14.61 0.40
C PRO A 61 6.15 14.77 0.82
N GLU A 62 6.70 15.96 0.63
CA GLU A 62 8.08 16.28 1.06
C GLU A 62 8.31 16.03 2.55
N VAL A 63 7.31 16.27 3.39
CA VAL A 63 7.39 16.00 4.83
C VAL A 63 7.62 14.52 5.15
N VAL A 64 7.15 13.62 4.31
CA VAL A 64 7.38 12.18 4.45
C VAL A 64 8.82 11.80 4.06
N LEU A 65 9.38 12.51 3.09
CA LEU A 65 10.75 12.31 2.62
C LEU A 65 11.80 12.94 3.55
N ALA A 66 11.51 14.11 4.10
CA ALA A 66 12.44 14.91 4.89
C ALA A 66 12.25 14.79 6.40
N GLY A 67 11.19 14.10 6.85
CA GLY A 67 10.82 14.03 8.25
C GLY A 67 11.75 13.18 9.10
N ASP A 68 11.93 13.59 10.34
CA ASP A 68 12.69 12.84 11.38
C ASP A 68 11.85 11.71 12.00
N SER A 69 10.65 11.49 11.52
CA SER A 69 9.73 10.46 12.00
C SER A 69 9.29 9.54 10.87
N ASN A 70 8.78 8.38 11.22
CA ASN A 70 8.23 7.42 10.25
C ASN A 70 6.81 7.78 9.74
N GLY A 71 6.38 9.03 9.89
CA GLY A 71 5.08 9.49 9.40
C GLY A 71 4.93 9.30 7.89
N GLY A 72 3.85 8.67 7.46
CA GLY A 72 3.58 8.34 6.07
C GLY A 72 4.30 7.10 5.55
N TRP A 73 5.17 6.46 6.34
CA TRP A 73 5.86 5.24 5.95
C TRP A 73 4.94 4.02 6.00
N ILE A 74 5.29 2.98 5.27
CA ILE A 74 4.68 1.67 5.43
C ILE A 74 5.43 0.88 6.49
N GLU A 75 4.68 0.26 7.38
CA GLU A 75 5.20 -0.58 8.44
C GLU A 75 4.73 -2.02 8.22
N PHE A 76 5.65 -2.96 8.31
CA PHE A 76 5.39 -4.40 8.26
C PHE A 76 5.63 -5.04 9.62
N GLY A 77 4.85 -6.06 9.96
CA GLY A 77 5.05 -6.92 11.11
C GLY A 77 4.22 -6.56 12.35
N SER A 78 3.69 -5.36 12.47
CA SER A 78 2.77 -5.02 13.56
C SER A 78 1.49 -5.84 13.48
N ARG A 79 1.09 -6.36 14.63
CA ARG A 79 -0.12 -7.17 14.77
C ARG A 79 -1.28 -6.33 15.28
N PRO A 80 -2.54 -6.70 14.96
CA PRO A 80 -3.69 -6.12 15.63
C PRO A 80 -3.58 -6.24 17.15
N SER A 81 -4.03 -5.21 17.86
CA SER A 81 -3.89 -5.11 19.33
C SER A 81 -4.55 -6.25 20.11
N HIS A 82 -5.52 -6.92 19.53
CA HIS A 82 -6.21 -8.07 20.14
C HIS A 82 -5.48 -9.41 19.96
N PHE A 83 -4.36 -9.44 19.24
CA PHE A 83 -3.55 -10.63 19.08
C PHE A 83 -2.59 -10.78 20.27
N HIS A 84 -2.77 -11.84 21.03
CA HIS A 84 -1.85 -12.21 22.08
C HIS A 84 -0.67 -12.99 21.47
N ALA A 85 0.54 -12.54 21.76
CA ALA A 85 1.73 -13.22 21.32
C ALA A 85 2.74 -13.30 22.47
N ARG A 86 3.57 -14.34 22.41
CA ARG A 86 4.59 -14.62 23.44
C ARG A 86 5.87 -13.80 23.27
N SER A 87 6.03 -13.10 22.16
CA SER A 87 7.22 -12.31 21.83
C SER A 87 6.82 -11.01 21.15
N GLU A 88 7.68 -10.01 21.26
CA GLU A 88 7.54 -8.77 20.49
C GLU A 88 7.63 -9.06 18.99
N PRO A 89 6.83 -8.39 18.15
CA PRO A 89 6.91 -8.54 16.71
C PRO A 89 8.21 -7.92 16.19
N LEU A 90 8.77 -8.55 15.16
CA LEU A 90 9.77 -7.89 14.34
C LEU A 90 9.05 -6.92 13.41
N VAL A 91 9.39 -5.63 13.52
CA VAL A 91 8.76 -4.56 12.77
C VAL A 91 9.78 -3.92 11.84
N GLU A 92 9.42 -3.77 10.57
CA GLU A 92 10.21 -3.12 9.54
C GLU A 92 9.48 -1.91 8.98
N PHE A 93 10.22 -0.84 8.74
CA PHE A 93 9.69 0.40 8.17
C PHE A 93 10.34 0.68 6.82
N ILE A 94 9.53 1.01 5.82
CA ILE A 94 10.02 1.41 4.50
C ILE A 94 9.50 2.80 4.19
N GLN A 95 10.43 3.70 3.92
CA GLN A 95 10.13 5.06 3.47
C GLN A 95 9.58 5.02 2.04
N PRO A 96 8.41 5.59 1.77
CA PRO A 96 7.92 5.70 0.40
C PRO A 96 8.72 6.74 -0.38
N GLU A 97 8.92 6.46 -1.64
CA GLU A 97 9.48 7.38 -2.64
C GLU A 97 8.62 7.33 -3.89
N GLU A 98 8.49 8.43 -4.60
CA GLU A 98 7.77 8.44 -5.88
C GLU A 98 8.44 7.50 -6.88
N GLY A 99 7.63 6.63 -7.49
CA GLY A 99 8.12 5.59 -8.39
C GLY A 99 8.53 4.28 -7.71
N LEU A 100 8.57 4.22 -6.38
CA LEU A 100 8.87 2.98 -5.66
C LEU A 100 7.70 2.00 -5.80
N LEU A 101 8.02 0.78 -6.18
CA LEU A 101 7.11 -0.36 -6.19
C LEU A 101 7.54 -1.35 -5.11
N LEU A 102 6.66 -1.64 -4.17
CA LEU A 102 6.83 -2.69 -3.18
C LEU A 102 5.94 -3.88 -3.52
N LEU A 103 6.51 -5.08 -3.39
CA LEU A 103 5.80 -6.36 -3.50
C LEU A 103 6.04 -7.16 -2.23
N PHE A 104 5.00 -7.74 -1.68
CA PHE A 104 5.09 -8.52 -0.45
C PHE A 104 4.03 -9.62 -0.40
N PRO A 105 4.27 -10.71 0.31
CA PRO A 105 3.27 -11.73 0.55
C PRO A 105 2.01 -11.14 1.19
N SER A 106 0.86 -11.49 0.67
CA SER A 106 -0.43 -10.93 1.09
C SER A 106 -0.78 -11.13 2.58
N TYR A 107 -0.17 -12.11 3.22
CA TYR A 107 -0.35 -12.43 4.64
C TYR A 107 0.58 -11.65 5.58
N PHE A 108 1.43 -10.76 5.07
CA PHE A 108 2.20 -9.84 5.90
C PHE A 108 1.30 -8.75 6.46
N TYR A 109 1.24 -8.66 7.79
CA TYR A 109 0.60 -7.52 8.43
C TYR A 109 1.34 -6.24 8.07
N HIS A 110 0.59 -5.28 7.57
CA HIS A 110 1.13 -3.98 7.19
C HIS A 110 0.14 -2.87 7.49
N ARG A 111 0.67 -1.68 7.65
CA ARG A 111 -0.11 -0.44 7.82
C ARG A 111 0.64 0.75 7.26
N THR A 112 -0.07 1.84 7.05
CA THR A 112 0.53 3.16 6.81
C THR A 112 0.47 3.97 8.09
N ILE A 113 1.60 4.57 8.47
CA ILE A 113 1.69 5.46 9.62
C ILE A 113 1.14 6.83 9.23
N ALA A 114 0.35 7.45 10.13
CA ALA A 114 -0.17 8.78 9.90
C ALA A 114 0.95 9.81 9.73
N HIS A 115 0.74 10.81 8.88
CA HIS A 115 1.60 12.00 8.78
C HIS A 115 0.79 13.26 9.04
N GLU A 116 1.44 14.32 9.51
CA GLU A 116 0.79 15.53 9.96
C GLU A 116 0.76 16.67 8.92
N ALA A 117 1.19 16.43 7.70
CA ALA A 117 1.18 17.47 6.68
C ALA A 117 -0.16 17.59 5.97
N ASP A 118 -0.54 18.81 5.64
CA ASP A 118 -1.68 19.10 4.76
C ASP A 118 -1.31 18.90 3.28
N GLN A 119 -0.70 17.78 2.99
CA GLN A 119 -0.32 17.35 1.65
C GLN A 119 -0.85 15.95 1.42
N ARG A 120 -1.38 15.71 0.23
CA ARG A 120 -1.89 14.39 -0.11
C ARG A 120 -0.76 13.45 -0.48
N ARG A 121 -0.93 12.20 -0.13
CA ARG A 121 -0.15 11.08 -0.61
C ARG A 121 -1.03 10.22 -1.51
N ILE A 122 -0.53 9.87 -2.69
CA ILE A 122 -1.24 9.02 -3.64
C ILE A 122 -0.42 7.76 -3.87
N SER A 123 -1.04 6.62 -3.67
CA SER A 123 -0.48 5.32 -4.01
C SER A 123 -1.49 4.45 -4.76
N MET A 124 -0.97 3.55 -5.58
CA MET A 124 -1.75 2.50 -6.24
C MET A 124 -1.47 1.19 -5.52
N ALA A 125 -2.45 0.69 -4.81
CA ALA A 125 -2.38 -0.63 -4.20
C ALA A 125 -2.95 -1.67 -5.15
N PHE A 126 -2.39 -2.88 -5.11
CA PHE A 126 -2.87 -3.98 -5.95
C PHE A 126 -2.67 -5.33 -5.29
N ASP A 127 -3.50 -6.27 -5.70
CA ASP A 127 -3.41 -7.66 -5.33
C ASP A 127 -3.28 -8.53 -6.56
N VAL A 128 -2.42 -9.54 -6.47
CA VAL A 128 -2.27 -10.59 -7.48
C VAL A 128 -3.04 -11.81 -7.01
N VAL A 129 -4.05 -12.16 -7.78
CA VAL A 129 -4.94 -13.29 -7.51
C VAL A 129 -4.63 -14.38 -8.52
N SER A 130 -4.34 -15.59 -8.06
CA SER A 130 -4.24 -16.75 -8.96
C SER A 130 -5.63 -17.11 -9.50
N ALA A 131 -5.69 -17.36 -10.79
CA ALA A 131 -6.91 -17.88 -11.40
C ALA A 131 -7.16 -19.34 -11.01
#